data_be42db217ed7a6e1f8a15b22ff7c45ed
#
_entry.id   be42db217ed7a6e1f8a15b22ff7c45ed
#
_cell.length_a   1.000
_cell.length_b   1.000
_cell.length_c   1.000
_cell.angle_alpha   90.00
_cell.angle_beta   90.00
_cell.angle_gamma   90.00
#
_symmetry.space_group_name_H-M   'P 1'
#
loop_
_entity.id
_entity.type
_entity.pdbx_description
1 polymer ?
#
loop_
_entity_poly.entity_id
_entity_poly.type
_entity_poly.pdbx_seq_one_letter_code
_entity_poly.pdbx_strand_id
1 'polypeptide(L)'
;MSSTPSSRHVLRLAAGAADAVALSLSPWTAGVRVGAQQQSGKQALLTGVHRPADAPEVLRTGQRRGHDASMLPYMPGHIVVKFSPAVSPQSMSAMAADIGGRASASLHHADFVYVDIPADADPVAAAAAMARMPGVIYAEPDGRVFPTFHPNDPLYQYQWNFQKIGMERTWDINRGGKSAIIVAVIDTGVAFQDKGNFAQAPELKGVQFVSPYDFVWDDQEPVDLDGHGTHITGTIAQATNNSAGVAGMAFNVSIMPIKALYTDWDQELNAPFPYGASTVARAVRYAADNGAKVINLSLGSSLPNTATRDALEYAIGKGAFIAIAAGNDGETGSPLLYPAVYAKDLDGAVAVAAVDFALNRASYSNANDYVEIAAPGGDTQADLNDDGYGDGVVQQTLDFDAVHSGVFNQFIYYFAEGTSMATAHVSGLAALLMDQGITSPKAVERSIEMFATDVGARGRDNETGYGVINPRATIRGLGLRR
;
A
#
# COMPACT_ATOMS: atom_id res chain seq x y z
N MET A 1 -60.98 49.78 -4.38
CA MET A 1 -60.72 49.64 -2.94
C MET A 1 -60.36 48.14 -2.73
N SER A 2 -59.25 47.94 -2.09
CA SER A 2 -58.69 46.67 -1.48
C SER A 2 -58.51 45.45 -2.41
N SER A 3 -57.38 45.21 -2.85
CA SER A 3 -56.17 44.56 -2.26
C SER A 3 -56.22 43.03 -2.29
N THR A 4 -55.35 42.49 -3.12
CA THR A 4 -54.89 41.12 -3.26
C THR A 4 -54.37 40.52 -1.97
N PRO A 5 -54.24 39.17 -1.88
CA PRO A 5 -52.89 38.68 -2.10
C PRO A 5 -52.75 37.46 -3.03
N SER A 6 -51.67 37.48 -3.73
CA SER A 6 -51.06 36.50 -4.57
C SER A 6 -50.76 35.15 -3.84
N SER A 7 -51.36 34.07 -4.31
CA SER A 7 -50.92 32.73 -3.98
C SER A 7 -49.91 32.24 -5.03
N ARG A 8 -48.63 32.18 -4.64
CA ARG A 8 -47.60 31.48 -5.44
C ARG A 8 -47.88 29.98 -5.44
N HIS A 9 -48.37 29.48 -6.55
CA HIS A 9 -48.38 28.05 -6.82
C HIS A 9 -46.94 27.62 -7.06
N VAL A 10 -46.38 26.91 -6.10
CA VAL A 10 -45.17 26.10 -6.30
C VAL A 10 -45.60 24.90 -7.13
N LEU A 11 -45.32 24.92 -8.42
CA LEU A 11 -45.33 23.73 -9.26
C LEU A 11 -44.27 22.80 -8.73
N ARG A 12 -44.67 21.75 -8.01
CA ARG A 12 -43.84 20.54 -7.85
C ARG A 12 -43.85 19.83 -9.19
N LEU A 13 -42.87 20.07 -10.02
CA LEU A 13 -42.49 19.16 -11.08
C LEU A 13 -42.03 17.86 -10.40
N ALA A 14 -42.81 16.82 -10.55
CA ALA A 14 -42.34 15.46 -10.30
C ALA A 14 -41.17 15.26 -11.25
N ALA A 15 -39.95 15.36 -10.75
CA ALA A 15 -38.76 14.88 -11.43
C ALA A 15 -38.92 13.38 -11.53
N GLY A 16 -39.13 12.90 -12.76
CA GLY A 16 -39.00 11.51 -13.08
C GLY A 16 -37.60 11.07 -12.62
N ALA A 17 -37.53 9.90 -11.98
CA ALA A 17 -36.32 9.25 -11.60
C ALA A 17 -35.42 9.12 -12.84
N ALA A 18 -34.54 10.07 -13.03
CA ALA A 18 -33.30 9.81 -13.73
C ALA A 18 -32.46 9.00 -12.74
N ASP A 19 -32.26 7.72 -13.03
CA ASP A 19 -31.34 6.86 -12.32
C ASP A 19 -29.96 7.51 -12.38
N ALA A 20 -29.68 8.39 -11.43
CA ALA A 20 -28.33 8.83 -11.13
C ALA A 20 -27.62 7.58 -10.61
N VAL A 21 -26.76 7.01 -11.45
CA VAL A 21 -25.78 6.01 -11.04
C VAL A 21 -24.90 6.72 -10.02
N ALA A 22 -25.30 6.67 -8.76
CA ALA A 22 -24.46 7.10 -7.68
C ALA A 22 -23.28 6.13 -7.66
N LEU A 23 -22.11 6.60 -8.10
CA LEU A 23 -20.86 6.00 -7.69
C LEU A 23 -20.87 6.14 -6.18
N SER A 24 -21.14 5.04 -5.47
CA SER A 24 -21.22 5.06 -4.01
C SER A 24 -19.81 5.25 -3.46
N LEU A 25 -19.44 6.50 -3.31
CA LEU A 25 -18.51 6.85 -2.27
C LEU A 25 -19.33 6.68 -1.00
N SER A 26 -19.04 5.62 -0.23
CA SER A 26 -19.53 5.56 1.14
C SER A 26 -19.17 6.88 1.80
N PRO A 27 -20.10 7.57 2.50
CA PRO A 27 -19.68 8.70 3.28
C PRO A 27 -18.51 8.23 4.12
N TRP A 28 -17.42 8.99 4.13
CA TRP A 28 -16.31 8.77 5.02
C TRP A 28 -16.87 8.55 6.41
N THR A 29 -16.90 7.28 6.85
CA THR A 29 -17.40 6.98 8.17
C THR A 29 -16.56 7.76 9.16
N ALA A 30 -17.16 8.26 10.22
CA ALA A 30 -16.55 9.21 11.13
C ALA A 30 -15.22 8.71 11.69
N GLY A 31 -14.16 8.90 10.92
CA GLY A 31 -12.79 8.59 11.34
C GLY A 31 -12.30 9.61 12.38
N VAL A 32 -11.38 9.19 13.20
CA VAL A 32 -10.73 10.08 14.17
C VAL A 32 -9.75 11.00 13.42
N ARG A 33 -9.87 12.31 13.63
CA ARG A 33 -8.97 13.30 13.05
C ARG A 33 -7.71 13.42 13.85
N VAL A 34 -6.57 13.27 13.21
CA VAL A 34 -5.28 13.63 13.76
C VAL A 34 -4.93 15.01 13.22
N GLY A 35 -5.20 16.06 14.01
CA GLY A 35 -4.93 17.43 13.62
C GLY A 35 -3.43 17.73 13.60
N ALA A 36 -2.89 18.15 12.46
CA ALA A 36 -1.59 18.78 12.39
C ALA A 36 -1.79 20.31 12.41
N GLN A 37 -1.66 20.95 13.56
CA GLN A 37 -1.48 22.40 13.60
C GLN A 37 -0.09 22.73 13.09
N GLN A 38 0.01 23.38 11.95
CA GLN A 38 1.24 24.07 11.54
C GLN A 38 1.53 25.21 12.50
N GLN A 39 2.26 24.93 13.56
CA GLN A 39 3.06 25.96 14.22
C GLN A 39 4.45 25.91 13.59
N SER A 40 4.92 27.07 13.16
CA SER A 40 6.22 27.33 12.59
C SER A 40 7.32 26.58 13.35
N GLY A 41 7.91 25.56 12.74
CA GLY A 41 9.18 24.95 13.16
C GLY A 41 9.11 23.96 14.31
N LYS A 42 7.96 23.50 14.79
CA LYS A 42 7.86 22.52 15.87
C LYS A 42 6.67 21.57 15.70
N GLN A 43 6.98 20.29 15.49
CA GLN A 43 6.19 19.08 15.76
C GLN A 43 4.69 19.12 15.46
N ALA A 44 4.26 18.33 14.47
CA ALA A 44 2.90 17.82 14.41
C ALA A 44 2.66 16.96 15.67
N LEU A 45 1.91 17.49 16.61
CA LEU A 45 1.53 16.77 17.82
C LEU A 45 0.15 16.14 17.55
N LEU A 46 0.11 14.82 17.60
CA LEU A 46 -1.11 14.09 17.89
C LEU A 46 -1.58 14.53 19.27
N THR A 47 -2.78 15.04 19.41
CA THR A 47 -3.33 15.43 20.70
C THR A 47 -3.48 14.18 21.56
N GLY A 48 -2.63 14.05 22.58
CA GLY A 48 -2.66 12.94 23.55
C GLY A 48 -1.41 12.07 23.61
N VAL A 49 -0.43 12.22 22.72
CA VAL A 49 0.83 11.46 22.78
C VAL A 49 1.83 12.20 23.69
N HIS A 50 2.05 11.69 24.89
CA HIS A 50 3.16 12.11 25.74
C HIS A 50 4.47 11.57 25.17
N ARG A 51 5.35 12.48 24.71
CA ARG A 51 6.76 12.14 24.44
C ARG A 51 7.45 11.90 25.79
N PRO A 52 8.16 10.77 25.98
CA PRO A 52 9.02 10.61 27.15
C PRO A 52 10.04 11.75 27.19
N ALA A 53 10.24 12.36 28.38
CA ALA A 53 11.12 13.50 28.56
C ALA A 53 12.60 13.20 28.24
N ASP A 54 12.97 11.94 28.05
CA ASP A 54 14.34 11.44 27.95
C ASP A 54 14.66 10.84 26.56
N ALA A 55 13.88 11.19 25.52
CA ALA A 55 14.24 10.74 24.16
C ALA A 55 15.59 11.35 23.76
N PRO A 56 16.62 10.55 23.43
CA PRO A 56 17.92 11.06 23.09
C PRO A 56 17.85 11.98 21.87
N GLU A 57 18.66 13.04 21.92
CA GLU A 57 18.84 13.98 20.81
C GLU A 57 19.15 13.21 19.52
N VAL A 58 18.43 13.51 18.45
CA VAL A 58 18.52 12.78 17.19
C VAL A 58 19.95 12.81 16.70
N LEU A 59 20.65 11.70 16.82
CA LEU A 59 21.93 11.50 16.17
C LEU A 59 21.71 11.68 14.65
N ARG A 60 22.42 12.63 14.04
CA ARG A 60 22.45 12.82 12.59
C ARG A 60 22.88 11.49 11.97
N THR A 61 21.93 10.75 11.47
CA THR A 61 22.21 9.49 10.78
C THR A 61 22.82 9.84 9.43
N GLY A 62 24.10 9.54 9.27
CA GLY A 62 24.71 9.45 7.94
C GLY A 62 23.86 8.51 7.07
N GLN A 63 23.85 8.74 5.74
CA GLN A 63 23.13 7.89 4.80
C GLN A 63 23.38 6.42 5.12
N ARG A 64 22.36 5.69 5.61
CA ARG A 64 22.44 4.25 5.77
C ARG A 64 22.52 3.66 4.37
N ARG A 65 23.65 3.03 4.04
CA ARG A 65 23.74 2.27 2.80
C ARG A 65 22.72 1.14 2.87
N GLY A 66 21.80 1.10 1.91
CA GLY A 66 20.84 0.02 1.77
C GLY A 66 21.56 -1.32 1.57
N HIS A 67 20.83 -2.40 1.82
CA HIS A 67 21.31 -3.74 1.52
C HIS A 67 21.61 -3.84 0.02
N ASP A 68 22.86 -4.12 -0.32
CA ASP A 68 23.24 -4.42 -1.70
C ASP A 68 22.79 -5.87 -2.00
N ALA A 69 21.81 -6.00 -2.89
CA ALA A 69 21.28 -7.30 -3.30
C ALA A 69 22.30 -8.19 -4.00
N SER A 70 23.46 -7.62 -4.43
CA SER A 70 24.57 -8.37 -4.98
C SER A 70 25.42 -9.06 -3.90
N MET A 71 25.25 -8.71 -2.62
CA MET A 71 25.97 -9.35 -1.53
C MET A 71 25.40 -10.73 -1.22
N LEU A 72 26.29 -11.69 -1.00
CA LEU A 72 25.91 -13.00 -0.50
C LEU A 72 25.18 -12.88 0.84
N PRO A 73 24.17 -13.73 1.12
CA PRO A 73 23.37 -13.66 2.34
C PRO A 73 24.15 -14.05 3.61
N TYR A 74 25.40 -14.45 3.47
CA TYR A 74 26.31 -14.87 4.54
C TYR A 74 27.67 -14.20 4.41
N MET A 75 28.44 -14.23 5.48
CA MET A 75 29.83 -13.78 5.52
C MET A 75 30.73 -14.83 4.84
N PRO A 76 31.56 -14.44 3.87
CA PRO A 76 32.52 -15.35 3.27
C PRO A 76 33.70 -15.66 4.21
N GLY A 77 34.38 -16.76 3.98
CA GLY A 77 35.65 -17.07 4.63
C GLY A 77 35.53 -17.72 6.00
N HIS A 78 34.35 -17.93 6.57
CA HIS A 78 34.14 -18.69 7.79
C HIS A 78 32.73 -19.26 7.93
N ILE A 79 32.58 -20.24 8.82
CA ILE A 79 31.32 -20.83 9.26
C ILE A 79 31.27 -20.83 10.78
N VAL A 80 30.07 -20.87 11.35
CA VAL A 80 29.81 -21.00 12.79
C VAL A 80 29.61 -22.45 13.15
N VAL A 81 30.34 -22.96 14.14
CA VAL A 81 30.27 -24.36 14.56
C VAL A 81 30.16 -24.47 16.06
N LYS A 82 29.17 -25.23 16.53
CA LYS A 82 29.07 -25.65 17.93
C LYS A 82 29.40 -27.10 18.07
N PHE A 83 30.42 -27.39 18.88
CA PHE A 83 30.80 -28.74 19.24
C PHE A 83 30.17 -29.17 20.56
N SER A 84 30.01 -30.48 20.71
CA SER A 84 29.70 -31.08 22.00
C SER A 84 30.83 -30.82 23.00
N PRO A 85 30.52 -30.58 24.29
CA PRO A 85 31.52 -30.39 25.34
C PRO A 85 32.50 -31.56 25.48
N ALA A 86 32.19 -32.74 24.94
CA ALA A 86 33.06 -33.91 24.94
C ALA A 86 34.15 -33.87 23.84
N VAL A 87 34.06 -32.94 22.88
CA VAL A 87 35.04 -32.84 21.78
C VAL A 87 36.26 -32.05 22.25
N SER A 88 37.44 -32.63 22.14
CA SER A 88 38.67 -31.95 22.53
C SER A 88 39.06 -30.85 21.53
N PRO A 89 39.84 -29.82 21.94
CA PRO A 89 40.32 -28.78 21.02
C PRO A 89 41.13 -29.35 19.87
N GLN A 90 41.90 -30.47 20.09
CA GLN A 90 42.63 -31.15 19.03
C GLN A 90 41.68 -31.78 18.00
N SER A 91 40.59 -32.40 18.47
CA SER A 91 39.56 -32.96 17.59
C SER A 91 38.81 -31.89 16.79
N MET A 92 38.50 -30.74 17.41
CA MET A 92 37.91 -29.58 16.69
C MET A 92 38.83 -29.10 15.56
N SER A 93 40.14 -28.99 15.85
CA SER A 93 41.12 -28.56 14.84
C SER A 93 41.30 -29.60 13.70
N ALA A 94 41.22 -30.88 14.01
CA ALA A 94 41.28 -31.94 13.00
C ALA A 94 40.05 -31.91 12.09
N MET A 95 38.85 -31.80 12.68
CA MET A 95 37.59 -31.69 11.94
C MET A 95 37.54 -30.44 11.03
N ALA A 96 38.08 -29.32 11.52
CA ALA A 96 38.19 -28.11 10.71
C ALA A 96 39.16 -28.33 9.52
N ALA A 97 40.29 -29.03 9.74
CA ALA A 97 41.24 -29.34 8.69
C ALA A 97 40.64 -30.28 7.62
N ASP A 98 39.73 -31.19 7.98
CA ASP A 98 39.09 -32.13 7.04
C ASP A 98 38.25 -31.40 5.99
N ILE A 99 37.77 -30.17 6.28
CA ILE A 99 37.06 -29.29 5.32
C ILE A 99 37.99 -28.19 4.74
N GLY A 100 39.32 -28.34 4.93
CA GLY A 100 40.30 -27.35 4.47
C GLY A 100 40.32 -26.07 5.31
N GLY A 101 39.68 -26.07 6.48
CA GLY A 101 39.55 -24.92 7.35
C GLY A 101 40.44 -24.96 8.60
N ARG A 102 40.28 -23.95 9.45
CA ARG A 102 40.98 -23.82 10.72
C ARG A 102 40.01 -23.32 11.79
N ALA A 103 39.91 -24.06 12.92
CA ALA A 103 39.12 -23.61 14.05
C ALA A 103 39.77 -22.37 14.73
N SER A 104 39.00 -21.34 14.98
CA SER A 104 39.44 -20.17 15.75
C SER A 104 39.55 -20.50 17.24
N ALA A 105 40.25 -19.65 17.99
CA ALA A 105 40.20 -19.69 19.45
C ALA A 105 38.79 -19.42 19.94
N SER A 106 38.47 -19.87 21.17
CA SER A 106 37.17 -19.59 21.79
C SER A 106 36.87 -18.10 21.84
N LEU A 107 35.66 -17.70 21.40
CA LEU A 107 35.18 -16.35 21.41
C LEU A 107 34.65 -15.96 22.81
N HIS A 108 34.84 -14.71 23.23
CA HIS A 108 34.23 -14.21 24.45
C HIS A 108 32.70 -14.26 24.32
N HIS A 109 32.03 -14.73 25.36
CA HIS A 109 30.57 -14.82 25.44
C HIS A 109 29.89 -15.68 24.36
N ALA A 110 30.65 -16.63 23.78
CA ALA A 110 30.14 -17.59 22.79
C ALA A 110 30.34 -19.04 23.28
N ASP A 111 29.38 -19.90 22.96
CA ASP A 111 29.48 -21.36 23.14
C ASP A 111 29.65 -22.10 21.82
N PHE A 112 30.09 -21.37 20.81
CA PHE A 112 30.47 -21.81 19.48
C PHE A 112 31.86 -21.25 19.09
N VAL A 113 32.41 -21.75 17.98
CA VAL A 113 33.66 -21.25 17.40
C VAL A 113 33.45 -20.89 15.93
N TYR A 114 34.27 -19.98 15.40
CA TYR A 114 34.41 -19.86 13.97
C TYR A 114 35.37 -20.94 13.43
N VAL A 115 35.05 -21.47 12.26
CA VAL A 115 35.96 -22.24 11.45
C VAL A 115 36.25 -21.45 10.19
N ASP A 116 37.45 -20.88 10.11
CA ASP A 116 37.92 -20.17 8.92
C ASP A 116 38.06 -21.20 7.77
N ILE A 117 37.50 -20.88 6.62
CA ILE A 117 37.56 -21.69 5.40
C ILE A 117 38.24 -20.90 4.29
N PRO A 118 38.78 -21.56 3.23
CA PRO A 118 39.35 -20.86 2.09
C PRO A 118 38.40 -19.83 1.50
N ALA A 119 38.92 -18.70 1.03
CA ALA A 119 38.15 -17.58 0.53
C ALA A 119 37.25 -17.89 -0.69
N ASP A 120 37.63 -18.94 -1.42
CA ASP A 120 36.92 -19.49 -2.58
C ASP A 120 35.98 -20.65 -2.22
N ALA A 121 35.97 -21.11 -0.97
CA ALA A 121 35.10 -22.17 -0.51
C ALA A 121 33.67 -21.65 -0.30
N ASP A 122 32.69 -22.48 -0.65
CA ASP A 122 31.28 -22.20 -0.37
C ASP A 122 30.96 -22.47 1.11
N PRO A 123 30.62 -21.45 1.91
CA PRO A 123 30.27 -21.63 3.33
C PRO A 123 29.08 -22.56 3.56
N VAL A 124 28.12 -22.64 2.63
CA VAL A 124 26.97 -23.54 2.75
C VAL A 124 27.39 -24.98 2.63
N ALA A 125 28.25 -25.29 1.65
CA ALA A 125 28.81 -26.64 1.47
C ALA A 125 29.71 -27.04 2.64
N ALA A 126 30.60 -26.14 3.09
CA ALA A 126 31.49 -26.35 4.22
C ALA A 126 30.71 -26.62 5.53
N ALA A 127 29.70 -25.83 5.83
CA ALA A 127 28.81 -26.00 7.00
C ALA A 127 28.08 -27.34 6.93
N ALA A 128 27.53 -27.71 5.77
CA ALA A 128 26.86 -29.00 5.57
C ALA A 128 27.78 -30.20 5.75
N ALA A 129 29.07 -30.09 5.34
CA ALA A 129 30.07 -31.13 5.58
C ALA A 129 30.41 -31.24 7.07
N MET A 130 30.64 -30.10 7.74
CA MET A 130 30.97 -30.06 9.16
C MET A 130 29.81 -30.58 10.04
N ALA A 131 28.57 -30.26 9.72
CA ALA A 131 27.38 -30.67 10.48
C ALA A 131 27.19 -32.20 10.51
N ARG A 132 27.80 -32.96 9.61
CA ARG A 132 27.75 -34.43 9.54
C ARG A 132 28.80 -35.12 10.42
N MET A 133 29.73 -34.35 10.97
CA MET A 133 30.85 -34.93 11.74
C MET A 133 30.39 -35.28 13.17
N PRO A 134 30.88 -36.41 13.73
CA PRO A 134 30.54 -36.81 15.10
C PRO A 134 30.96 -35.74 16.11
N GLY A 135 30.07 -35.39 17.02
CA GLY A 135 30.36 -34.38 18.06
C GLY A 135 30.08 -32.94 17.64
N VAL A 136 29.65 -32.69 16.41
CA VAL A 136 29.13 -31.39 15.99
C VAL A 136 27.65 -31.33 16.36
N ILE A 137 27.27 -30.30 17.10
CA ILE A 137 25.86 -30.05 17.47
C ILE A 137 25.15 -29.32 16.34
N TYR A 138 25.78 -28.25 15.80
CA TYR A 138 25.38 -27.59 14.57
C TYR A 138 26.57 -26.97 13.87
N ALA A 139 26.46 -26.78 12.57
CA ALA A 139 27.35 -25.96 11.77
C ALA A 139 26.54 -25.25 10.70
N GLU A 140 26.73 -23.95 10.55
CA GLU A 140 25.94 -23.09 9.67
C GLU A 140 26.81 -21.97 9.09
N PRO A 141 26.47 -21.44 7.90
CA PRO A 141 27.07 -20.21 7.41
C PRO A 141 26.78 -19.07 8.38
N ASP A 142 27.73 -18.15 8.59
CA ASP A 142 27.48 -16.94 9.38
C ASP A 142 26.61 -15.95 8.59
N GLY A 143 25.35 -15.87 8.94
CA GLY A 143 24.37 -15.04 8.25
C GLY A 143 24.69 -13.55 8.41
N ARG A 144 24.68 -12.80 7.31
CA ARG A 144 24.80 -11.34 7.37
C ARG A 144 23.60 -10.76 8.09
N VAL A 145 23.87 -9.87 9.04
CA VAL A 145 22.86 -9.06 9.74
C VAL A 145 22.90 -7.63 9.21
N PHE A 146 21.76 -7.11 8.84
CA PHE A 146 21.61 -5.75 8.37
C PHE A 146 20.61 -5.02 9.25
N PRO A 147 20.77 -3.71 9.47
CA PRO A 147 19.67 -2.91 10.00
C PRO A 147 18.48 -3.01 9.03
N THR A 148 17.32 -3.39 9.52
CA THR A 148 16.09 -3.32 8.73
C THR A 148 15.74 -1.87 8.43
N PHE A 149 15.18 -1.63 7.23
CA PHE A 149 14.64 -0.32 6.91
C PHE A 149 13.42 -0.06 7.82
N HIS A 150 13.46 1.06 8.50
CA HIS A 150 12.33 1.58 9.28
C HIS A 150 12.18 3.04 8.89
N PRO A 151 11.02 3.47 8.40
CA PRO A 151 10.78 4.87 8.09
C PRO A 151 11.02 5.77 9.30
N ASN A 152 11.61 6.94 9.08
CA ASN A 152 11.81 7.92 10.14
C ASN A 152 10.64 8.91 10.28
N ASP A 153 9.55 8.59 9.62
CA ASP A 153 8.31 9.36 9.60
C ASP A 153 7.61 9.21 10.96
N PRO A 154 7.39 10.31 11.70
CA PRO A 154 7.02 10.22 13.12
C PRO A 154 5.65 9.57 13.38
N LEU A 155 4.75 9.57 12.40
CA LEU A 155 3.44 8.95 12.50
C LEU A 155 3.40 7.52 11.95
N TYR A 156 4.51 6.97 11.43
CA TYR A 156 4.60 5.60 10.94
C TYR A 156 4.19 4.57 12.01
N GLN A 157 4.40 4.87 13.28
CA GLN A 157 3.98 4.00 14.39
C GLN A 157 2.47 3.71 14.39
N TYR A 158 1.65 4.58 13.81
CA TYR A 158 0.19 4.44 13.68
C TYR A 158 -0.23 3.76 12.37
N GLN A 159 0.73 3.45 11.48
CA GLN A 159 0.46 2.72 10.24
C GLN A 159 0.55 1.21 10.47
N TRP A 160 -0.35 0.69 11.31
CA TRP A 160 -0.45 -0.73 11.60
C TRP A 160 -0.56 -1.59 10.33
N ASN A 161 -1.22 -1.05 9.30
CA ASN A 161 -1.44 -1.65 7.99
C ASN A 161 -0.12 -2.12 7.35
N PHE A 162 0.91 -1.27 7.32
CA PHE A 162 2.21 -1.62 6.78
C PHE A 162 2.99 -2.60 7.66
N GLN A 163 2.87 -2.46 8.98
CA GLN A 163 3.51 -3.36 9.93
C GLN A 163 2.93 -4.78 9.82
N LYS A 164 1.60 -4.92 9.75
CA LYS A 164 0.91 -6.22 9.66
C LYS A 164 1.25 -6.99 8.38
N ILE A 165 1.40 -6.31 7.25
CA ILE A 165 1.80 -6.95 5.99
C ILE A 165 3.32 -7.02 5.79
N GLY A 166 4.11 -6.61 6.79
CA GLY A 166 5.56 -6.76 6.81
C GLY A 166 6.31 -5.85 5.83
N MET A 167 5.87 -4.60 5.65
CA MET A 167 6.46 -3.67 4.70
C MET A 167 7.91 -3.31 5.01
N GLU A 168 8.32 -3.17 6.26
CA GLU A 168 9.71 -2.91 6.61
C GLU A 168 10.68 -3.93 5.99
N ARG A 169 10.32 -5.23 6.12
CA ARG A 169 11.08 -6.33 5.53
C ARG A 169 10.95 -6.39 4.01
N THR A 170 9.89 -5.83 3.46
CA THR A 170 9.67 -5.71 2.02
C THR A 170 10.55 -4.61 1.45
N TRP A 171 10.63 -3.47 2.12
CA TRP A 171 11.48 -2.34 1.75
C TRP A 171 12.99 -2.64 1.85
N ASP A 172 13.40 -3.66 2.61
CA ASP A 172 14.78 -4.18 2.57
C ASP A 172 15.14 -4.80 1.20
N ILE A 173 14.14 -5.29 0.47
CA ILE A 173 14.31 -5.94 -0.84
C ILE A 173 14.05 -4.95 -1.98
N ASN A 174 12.93 -4.23 -1.92
CA ASN A 174 12.57 -3.20 -2.89
C ASN A 174 12.18 -1.92 -2.15
N ARG A 175 13.00 -0.90 -2.29
CA ARG A 175 12.89 0.36 -1.57
C ARG A 175 11.96 1.33 -2.29
N GLY A 176 10.67 1.02 -2.32
CA GLY A 176 9.61 1.89 -2.80
C GLY A 176 9.47 2.00 -4.32
N GLY A 177 10.09 1.10 -5.10
CA GLY A 177 9.98 1.09 -6.56
C GLY A 177 10.85 2.13 -7.26
N LYS A 178 10.48 2.47 -8.50
CA LYS A 178 11.16 3.48 -9.34
C LYS A 178 10.17 4.35 -10.09
N SER A 179 10.59 5.57 -10.43
CA SER A 179 9.77 6.53 -11.17
C SER A 179 9.36 6.10 -12.60
N ALA A 180 10.03 5.08 -13.17
CA ALA A 180 9.62 4.48 -14.43
C ALA A 180 8.32 3.66 -14.34
N ILE A 181 7.90 3.30 -13.12
CA ILE A 181 6.63 2.63 -12.86
C ILE A 181 5.59 3.71 -12.58
N ILE A 182 4.58 3.79 -13.43
CA ILE A 182 3.48 4.76 -13.33
C ILE A 182 2.26 4.06 -12.74
N VAL A 183 1.75 4.59 -11.64
CA VAL A 183 0.47 4.19 -11.04
C VAL A 183 -0.56 5.26 -11.33
N ALA A 184 -1.60 4.93 -12.09
CA ALA A 184 -2.74 5.81 -12.29
C ALA A 184 -3.72 5.68 -11.12
N VAL A 185 -4.04 6.79 -10.50
CA VAL A 185 -5.08 6.90 -9.46
C VAL A 185 -6.28 7.56 -10.10
N ILE A 186 -7.31 6.76 -10.43
CA ILE A 186 -8.57 7.24 -11.02
C ILE A 186 -9.57 7.41 -9.88
N ASP A 187 -9.78 8.68 -9.48
CA ASP A 187 -10.44 9.00 -8.22
C ASP A 187 -11.09 10.41 -8.24
N THR A 188 -11.24 11.06 -7.07
CA THR A 188 -11.77 12.43 -6.88
C THR A 188 -10.81 13.54 -7.31
N GLY A 189 -9.60 13.19 -7.72
CA GLY A 189 -8.47 14.08 -7.96
C GLY A 189 -7.36 13.85 -6.93
N VAL A 190 -6.32 14.67 -6.97
CA VAL A 190 -5.18 14.62 -6.05
C VAL A 190 -4.71 16.04 -5.72
N ALA A 191 -4.35 16.30 -4.48
CA ALA A 191 -3.72 17.56 -4.07
C ALA A 191 -2.21 17.54 -4.45
N PHE A 192 -1.92 17.60 -5.75
CA PHE A 192 -0.60 17.34 -6.34
C PHE A 192 0.19 18.60 -6.71
N GLN A 193 -0.43 19.79 -6.69
CA GLN A 193 0.21 21.02 -7.11
C GLN A 193 -0.32 22.25 -6.37
N ASP A 194 0.52 23.29 -6.28
CA ASP A 194 0.12 24.61 -5.82
C ASP A 194 -0.49 25.39 -6.99
N LYS A 195 -1.76 25.78 -6.90
CA LYS A 195 -2.42 26.58 -7.92
C LYS A 195 -3.65 27.33 -7.37
N GLY A 196 -3.60 28.66 -7.38
CA GLY A 196 -4.72 29.49 -6.88
C GLY A 196 -5.07 29.16 -5.43
N ASN A 197 -6.29 28.64 -5.21
CA ASN A 197 -6.77 28.23 -3.88
C ASN A 197 -6.39 26.79 -3.49
N PHE A 198 -5.69 26.10 -4.37
CA PHE A 198 -5.23 24.72 -4.15
C PHE A 198 -3.78 24.71 -3.71
N ALA A 199 -3.42 23.79 -2.85
CA ALA A 199 -2.03 23.56 -2.46
C ALA A 199 -1.65 22.09 -2.66
N GLN A 200 -0.39 21.85 -2.95
CA GLN A 200 0.16 20.51 -2.92
C GLN A 200 0.19 20.00 -1.48
N ALA A 201 -0.32 18.79 -1.27
CA ALA A 201 -0.23 18.14 0.04
C ALA A 201 1.25 18.04 0.47
N PRO A 202 1.61 18.49 1.69
CA PRO A 202 2.98 18.47 2.18
C PRO A 202 3.69 17.13 2.03
N GLU A 203 2.98 16.05 2.28
CA GLU A 203 3.50 14.68 2.18
C GLU A 203 3.56 14.12 0.75
N LEU A 204 3.03 14.85 -0.22
CA LEU A 204 3.17 14.53 -1.64
C LEU A 204 4.30 15.33 -2.31
N LYS A 205 5.02 16.16 -1.53
CA LYS A 205 6.21 16.86 -2.02
C LYS A 205 7.33 15.85 -2.29
N GLY A 206 7.83 15.88 -3.52
CA GLY A 206 8.84 14.93 -3.99
C GLY A 206 8.28 13.71 -4.71
N VAL A 207 6.99 13.45 -4.64
CA VAL A 207 6.32 12.48 -5.51
C VAL A 207 6.34 13.00 -6.94
N GLN A 208 6.69 12.12 -7.88
CA GLN A 208 6.68 12.48 -9.30
C GLN A 208 5.28 12.30 -9.87
N PHE A 209 4.70 13.40 -10.39
CA PHE A 209 3.40 13.37 -11.06
C PHE A 209 3.59 13.44 -12.57
N VAL A 210 2.81 12.63 -13.32
CA VAL A 210 2.88 12.53 -14.78
C VAL A 210 1.49 12.47 -15.39
N SER A 211 1.31 13.08 -16.56
CA SER A 211 0.07 13.01 -17.34
C SER A 211 -1.22 13.22 -16.52
N PRO A 212 -1.34 14.29 -15.73
CA PRO A 212 -2.57 14.56 -14.98
C PRO A 212 -3.73 14.84 -15.94
N TYR A 213 -4.95 14.40 -15.59
CA TYR A 213 -6.15 14.71 -16.37
C TYR A 213 -7.42 14.70 -15.53
N ASP A 214 -8.28 15.67 -15.77
CA ASP A 214 -9.60 15.81 -15.17
C ASP A 214 -10.70 15.55 -16.22
N PHE A 215 -11.42 14.43 -16.07
CA PHE A 215 -12.53 14.07 -16.94
C PHE A 215 -13.85 14.75 -16.57
N VAL A 216 -13.91 15.39 -15.42
CA VAL A 216 -15.08 16.15 -14.93
C VAL A 216 -15.08 17.56 -15.50
N TRP A 217 -13.89 18.18 -15.59
CA TRP A 217 -13.70 19.54 -16.12
C TRP A 217 -13.08 19.56 -17.51
N ASP A 218 -12.61 18.43 -18.02
CA ASP A 218 -11.95 18.22 -19.33
C ASP A 218 -10.67 19.07 -19.49
N ASP A 219 -9.81 19.02 -18.47
CA ASP A 219 -8.55 19.75 -18.43
C ASP A 219 -7.41 18.87 -17.87
N GLN A 220 -6.27 19.46 -17.58
CA GLN A 220 -5.09 18.77 -17.02
C GLN A 220 -4.87 19.09 -15.54
N GLU A 221 -5.93 19.45 -14.83
CA GLU A 221 -5.88 19.90 -13.44
C GLU A 221 -6.80 19.09 -12.54
N PRO A 222 -6.53 17.78 -12.37
CA PRO A 222 -7.34 16.89 -11.53
C PRO A 222 -7.16 17.21 -10.05
N VAL A 223 -7.56 18.45 -9.66
CA VAL A 223 -7.51 18.88 -8.27
C VAL A 223 -8.54 18.12 -7.44
N ASP A 224 -8.13 17.76 -6.25
CA ASP A 224 -9.02 17.08 -5.31
C ASP A 224 -9.94 18.08 -4.61
N LEU A 225 -11.25 17.87 -4.71
CA LEU A 225 -12.27 18.66 -4.04
C LEU A 225 -12.99 17.89 -2.93
N ASP A 226 -12.44 16.72 -2.57
CA ASP A 226 -13.00 15.79 -1.58
C ASP A 226 -11.97 15.37 -0.54
N GLY A 227 -10.83 14.82 -0.99
CA GLY A 227 -9.75 14.31 -0.15
C GLY A 227 -9.53 12.80 -0.30
N HIS A 228 -10.48 12.06 -0.90
CA HIS A 228 -10.37 10.61 -1.07
C HIS A 228 -9.18 10.24 -1.96
N GLY A 229 -9.07 10.80 -3.17
CA GLY A 229 -7.98 10.48 -4.09
C GLY A 229 -6.60 10.90 -3.58
N THR A 230 -6.52 11.95 -2.77
CA THR A 230 -5.28 12.36 -2.09
C THR A 230 -4.87 11.32 -1.05
N HIS A 231 -5.80 10.80 -0.24
CA HIS A 231 -5.56 9.74 0.74
C HIS A 231 -5.10 8.44 0.07
N ILE A 232 -5.78 8.00 -1.00
CA ILE A 232 -5.42 6.82 -1.80
C ILE A 232 -4.01 6.96 -2.37
N THR A 233 -3.69 8.12 -2.95
CA THR A 233 -2.36 8.44 -3.46
C THR A 233 -1.31 8.34 -2.35
N GLY A 234 -1.63 8.82 -1.14
CA GLY A 234 -0.78 8.73 0.03
C GLY A 234 -0.43 7.29 0.39
N THR A 235 -1.41 6.39 0.45
CA THR A 235 -1.17 4.97 0.73
C THR A 235 -0.26 4.32 -0.31
N ILE A 236 -0.38 4.70 -1.58
CA ILE A 236 0.47 4.17 -2.66
C ILE A 236 1.88 4.74 -2.61
N ALA A 237 2.05 6.07 -2.54
CA ALA A 237 3.31 6.72 -2.91
C ALA A 237 3.70 7.95 -2.08
N GLN A 238 3.13 8.13 -0.89
CA GLN A 238 3.49 9.25 -0.02
C GLN A 238 4.99 9.30 0.25
N ALA A 239 5.55 10.49 0.34
CA ALA A 239 6.96 10.69 0.64
C ALA A 239 7.33 9.99 1.95
N THR A 240 8.33 9.12 1.88
CA THR A 240 8.68 8.21 2.97
C THR A 240 10.12 8.45 3.40
N ASN A 241 10.41 8.29 4.69
CA ASN A 241 11.73 8.49 5.29
C ASN A 241 12.22 9.94 5.13
N ASN A 242 11.30 10.89 5.26
CA ASN A 242 11.52 12.32 5.11
C ASN A 242 11.48 13.08 6.45
N SER A 243 11.33 12.37 7.60
CA SER A 243 11.19 12.92 8.95
C SER A 243 9.90 13.70 9.16
N ALA A 244 8.88 13.46 8.36
CA ALA A 244 7.56 14.07 8.46
C ALA A 244 6.48 12.99 8.35
N GLY A 245 5.32 13.21 8.94
CA GLY A 245 4.08 12.47 8.79
C GLY A 245 4.17 10.95 8.77
N VAL A 246 3.75 10.36 7.67
CA VAL A 246 3.51 8.92 7.46
C VAL A 246 4.18 8.42 6.17
N ALA A 247 4.24 7.11 5.98
CA ALA A 247 4.86 6.48 4.82
C ALA A 247 3.85 6.08 3.73
N GLY A 248 4.31 5.98 2.48
CA GLY A 248 3.63 5.32 1.37
C GLY A 248 4.29 4.00 1.01
N MET A 249 3.55 3.08 0.39
CA MET A 249 4.01 1.71 0.12
C MET A 249 5.10 1.64 -0.95
N ALA A 250 4.91 2.35 -2.06
CA ALA A 250 5.78 2.39 -3.24
C ALA A 250 6.25 3.82 -3.54
N PHE A 251 6.89 4.46 -2.57
CA PHE A 251 7.14 5.89 -2.47
C PHE A 251 8.09 6.50 -3.52
N ASN A 252 8.67 5.69 -4.42
CA ASN A 252 9.51 6.18 -5.52
C ASN A 252 8.88 6.00 -6.91
N VAL A 253 7.64 5.51 -6.99
CA VAL A 253 6.92 5.41 -8.27
C VAL A 253 6.40 6.78 -8.74
N SER A 254 6.02 6.88 -9.99
CA SER A 254 5.31 8.05 -10.50
C SER A 254 3.80 7.84 -10.35
N ILE A 255 3.09 8.89 -9.99
CA ILE A 255 1.63 8.92 -9.94
C ILE A 255 1.08 9.65 -11.14
N MET A 256 0.04 9.08 -11.74
CA MET A 256 -0.78 9.72 -12.76
C MET A 256 -2.13 10.06 -12.12
N PRO A 257 -2.34 11.30 -11.67
CA PRO A 257 -3.61 11.70 -11.06
C PRO A 257 -4.67 11.87 -12.14
N ILE A 258 -5.79 11.18 -11.97
CA ILE A 258 -6.92 11.24 -12.90
C ILE A 258 -8.21 11.45 -12.12
N LYS A 259 -8.86 12.60 -12.33
CA LYS A 259 -10.18 12.86 -11.75
C LYS A 259 -11.26 12.31 -12.68
N ALA A 260 -12.03 11.35 -12.16
CA ALA A 260 -13.18 10.75 -12.85
C ALA A 260 -14.41 10.64 -11.95
N LEU A 261 -14.23 10.87 -10.64
CA LEU A 261 -15.31 10.92 -9.68
C LEU A 261 -15.78 12.36 -9.48
N TYR A 262 -17.08 12.52 -9.53
CA TYR A 262 -17.78 13.79 -9.34
C TYR A 262 -18.06 13.99 -7.86
N THR A 263 -17.73 15.16 -7.35
CA THR A 263 -17.90 15.52 -5.94
C THR A 263 -19.03 16.54 -5.76
N ASP A 264 -19.44 16.77 -4.51
CA ASP A 264 -20.45 17.79 -4.21
C ASP A 264 -20.02 19.18 -4.68
N TRP A 265 -18.72 19.49 -4.60
CA TRP A 265 -18.18 20.75 -5.10
C TRP A 265 -18.18 20.86 -6.63
N ASP A 266 -17.98 19.75 -7.35
CA ASP A 266 -18.14 19.75 -8.81
C ASP A 266 -19.59 20.09 -9.19
N GLN A 267 -20.57 19.60 -8.41
CA GLN A 267 -21.97 19.94 -8.58
C GLN A 267 -22.26 21.41 -8.28
N GLU A 268 -21.77 21.92 -7.15
CA GLU A 268 -21.92 23.33 -6.73
C GLU A 268 -21.34 24.28 -7.77
N LEU A 269 -20.17 23.94 -8.32
CA LEU A 269 -19.46 24.72 -9.31
C LEU A 269 -19.98 24.52 -10.76
N ASN A 270 -21.01 23.67 -10.95
CA ASN A 270 -21.60 23.33 -12.25
C ASN A 270 -20.59 22.77 -13.25
N ALA A 271 -19.84 21.75 -12.87
CA ALA A 271 -18.90 21.07 -13.76
C ALA A 271 -19.58 20.64 -15.08
N PRO A 272 -18.92 20.85 -16.24
CA PRO A 272 -19.61 20.83 -17.55
C PRO A 272 -19.87 19.41 -18.07
N PHE A 273 -19.17 18.41 -17.59
CA PHE A 273 -19.23 17.07 -18.17
C PHE A 273 -20.03 16.08 -17.29
N PRO A 274 -20.81 15.20 -17.92
CA PRO A 274 -21.50 14.14 -17.18
C PRO A 274 -20.49 13.19 -16.55
N TYR A 275 -20.81 12.73 -15.35
CA TYR A 275 -20.08 11.76 -14.57
C TYR A 275 -20.80 10.39 -14.60
N GLY A 276 -20.03 9.30 -14.45
CA GLY A 276 -20.58 7.96 -14.41
C GLY A 276 -19.58 6.91 -14.94
N ALA A 277 -20.05 5.69 -15.10
CA ALA A 277 -19.22 4.59 -15.51
C ALA A 277 -18.52 4.79 -16.87
N SER A 278 -19.13 5.54 -17.78
CA SER A 278 -18.49 5.89 -19.06
C SER A 278 -17.31 6.85 -18.90
N THR A 279 -17.31 7.71 -17.92
CA THR A 279 -16.17 8.56 -17.56
C THR A 279 -15.02 7.71 -17.03
N VAL A 280 -15.31 6.72 -16.19
CA VAL A 280 -14.32 5.74 -15.72
C VAL A 280 -13.71 4.96 -16.90
N ALA A 281 -14.52 4.54 -17.88
CA ALA A 281 -14.02 3.88 -19.09
C ALA A 281 -13.03 4.74 -19.89
N ARG A 282 -13.32 6.04 -20.04
CA ARG A 282 -12.43 7.02 -20.69
C ARG A 282 -11.12 7.18 -19.89
N ALA A 283 -11.21 7.30 -18.58
CA ALA A 283 -10.09 7.45 -17.68
C ALA A 283 -9.15 6.23 -17.71
N VAL A 284 -9.70 5.01 -17.70
CA VAL A 284 -8.91 3.76 -17.79
C VAL A 284 -8.16 3.69 -19.14
N ARG A 285 -8.80 4.03 -20.26
CA ARG A 285 -8.13 4.07 -21.57
C ARG A 285 -7.02 5.13 -21.61
N TYR A 286 -7.31 6.33 -21.08
CA TYR A 286 -6.31 7.39 -20.97
C TYR A 286 -5.08 6.95 -20.16
N ALA A 287 -5.30 6.33 -19.00
CA ALA A 287 -4.22 5.81 -18.16
C ALA A 287 -3.34 4.81 -18.93
N ALA A 288 -3.96 3.86 -19.63
CA ALA A 288 -3.26 2.86 -20.43
C ALA A 288 -2.47 3.47 -21.62
N ASP A 289 -3.05 4.44 -22.32
CA ASP A 289 -2.40 5.12 -23.46
C ASP A 289 -1.24 6.02 -23.04
N ASN A 290 -1.28 6.54 -21.80
CA ASN A 290 -0.20 7.33 -21.20
C ASN A 290 0.79 6.49 -20.37
N GLY A 291 0.76 5.15 -20.52
CA GLY A 291 1.80 4.25 -20.05
C GLY A 291 1.68 3.80 -18.59
N ALA A 292 0.51 3.97 -17.95
CA ALA A 292 0.28 3.42 -16.63
C ALA A 292 0.58 1.91 -16.62
N LYS A 293 1.30 1.47 -15.59
CA LYS A 293 1.62 0.07 -15.32
C LYS A 293 0.67 -0.54 -14.30
N VAL A 294 0.14 0.29 -13.43
CA VAL A 294 -0.88 -0.07 -12.46
C VAL A 294 -1.99 0.95 -12.55
N ILE A 295 -3.24 0.51 -12.47
CA ILE A 295 -4.42 1.37 -12.40
C ILE A 295 -5.15 1.05 -11.11
N ASN A 296 -5.32 2.03 -10.24
CA ASN A 296 -6.08 1.95 -9.01
C ASN A 296 -7.50 2.46 -9.25
N LEU A 297 -8.50 1.63 -8.96
CA LEU A 297 -9.93 1.94 -9.03
C LEU A 297 -10.58 1.76 -7.66
N SER A 298 -10.45 2.76 -6.79
CA SER A 298 -11.12 2.82 -5.49
C SER A 298 -12.55 3.36 -5.62
N LEU A 299 -13.35 2.74 -6.50
CA LEU A 299 -14.67 3.21 -6.91
C LEU A 299 -15.57 2.05 -7.34
N GLY A 300 -16.88 2.31 -7.41
CA GLY A 300 -17.83 1.32 -7.90
C GLY A 300 -19.20 1.87 -8.25
N SER A 301 -19.99 1.06 -8.93
CA SER A 301 -21.37 1.32 -9.35
C SER A 301 -22.22 0.06 -9.19
N SER A 302 -23.49 0.21 -8.86
CA SER A 302 -24.45 -0.88 -8.79
C SER A 302 -24.87 -1.43 -10.16
N LEU A 303 -24.56 -0.74 -11.25
CA LEU A 303 -24.97 -1.11 -12.60
C LEU A 303 -23.77 -1.54 -13.46
N PRO A 304 -23.94 -2.63 -14.25
CA PRO A 304 -22.92 -3.04 -15.20
C PRO A 304 -22.72 -1.99 -16.32
N ASN A 305 -21.50 -1.87 -16.79
CA ASN A 305 -21.17 -0.99 -17.91
C ASN A 305 -20.19 -1.68 -18.87
N THR A 306 -20.64 -2.00 -20.06
CA THR A 306 -19.82 -2.69 -21.08
C THR A 306 -18.62 -1.87 -21.50
N ALA A 307 -18.76 -0.53 -21.65
CA ALA A 307 -17.64 0.33 -22.02
C ALA A 307 -16.53 0.32 -20.98
N THR A 308 -16.88 0.20 -19.69
CA THR A 308 -15.89 0.06 -18.61
C THR A 308 -15.19 -1.30 -18.72
N ARG A 309 -15.92 -2.40 -18.93
CA ARG A 309 -15.32 -3.72 -19.12
C ARG A 309 -14.34 -3.72 -20.32
N ASP A 310 -14.76 -3.20 -21.47
CA ASP A 310 -13.91 -3.09 -22.67
C ASP A 310 -12.67 -2.24 -22.41
N ALA A 311 -12.78 -1.21 -21.55
CA ALA A 311 -11.64 -0.36 -21.18
C ALA A 311 -10.65 -1.10 -20.26
N LEU A 312 -11.13 -1.94 -19.34
CA LEU A 312 -10.27 -2.80 -18.51
C LEU A 312 -9.51 -3.80 -19.39
N GLU A 313 -10.21 -4.52 -20.30
CA GLU A 313 -9.59 -5.45 -21.25
C GLU A 313 -8.52 -4.74 -22.11
N TYR A 314 -8.83 -3.54 -22.57
CA TYR A 314 -7.89 -2.72 -23.34
C TYR A 314 -6.64 -2.37 -22.52
N ALA A 315 -6.80 -1.93 -21.27
CA ALA A 315 -5.70 -1.54 -20.41
C ALA A 315 -4.81 -2.74 -20.04
N ILE A 316 -5.40 -3.90 -19.75
CA ILE A 316 -4.68 -5.15 -19.56
C ILE A 316 -3.89 -5.53 -20.82
N GLY A 317 -4.50 -5.40 -22.00
CA GLY A 317 -3.84 -5.62 -23.29
C GLY A 317 -2.66 -4.68 -23.55
N LYS A 318 -2.65 -3.49 -22.95
CA LYS A 318 -1.53 -2.53 -22.96
C LYS A 318 -0.46 -2.82 -21.88
N GLY A 319 -0.70 -3.80 -21.02
CA GLY A 319 0.23 -4.22 -19.97
C GLY A 319 0.00 -3.51 -18.61
N ALA A 320 -1.16 -2.94 -18.36
CA ALA A 320 -1.52 -2.38 -17.08
C ALA A 320 -2.22 -3.42 -16.19
N PHE A 321 -1.74 -3.60 -14.96
CA PHE A 321 -2.45 -4.35 -13.91
C PHE A 321 -3.50 -3.43 -13.27
N ILE A 322 -4.64 -4.00 -12.88
CA ILE A 322 -5.76 -3.21 -12.35
C ILE A 322 -6.18 -3.74 -10.98
N ALA A 323 -6.17 -2.88 -9.96
CA ALA A 323 -6.73 -3.17 -8.65
C ALA A 323 -8.06 -2.43 -8.49
N ILE A 324 -9.09 -3.13 -8.02
CA ILE A 324 -10.48 -2.65 -7.98
C ILE A 324 -11.07 -2.91 -6.60
N ALA A 325 -11.67 -1.91 -5.97
CA ALA A 325 -12.34 -2.05 -4.68
C ALA A 325 -13.58 -2.96 -4.78
N ALA A 326 -13.69 -3.96 -3.89
CA ALA A 326 -14.79 -4.92 -3.91
C ALA A 326 -16.15 -4.33 -3.47
N GLY A 327 -16.12 -3.20 -2.74
CA GLY A 327 -17.30 -2.50 -2.23
C GLY A 327 -17.41 -2.54 -0.71
N ASN A 328 -18.21 -1.60 -0.18
CA ASN A 328 -18.33 -1.34 1.26
C ASN A 328 -19.77 -1.58 1.79
N ASP A 329 -20.54 -2.46 1.13
CA ASP A 329 -21.93 -2.76 1.46
C ASP A 329 -22.07 -4.15 2.10
N GLY A 330 -21.01 -4.67 2.75
CA GLY A 330 -20.97 -6.00 3.37
C GLY A 330 -22.07 -6.21 4.41
N GLU A 331 -22.37 -5.20 5.20
CA GLU A 331 -23.42 -5.23 6.23
C GLU A 331 -24.84 -5.24 5.64
N THR A 332 -25.01 -4.81 4.39
CA THR A 332 -26.29 -4.76 3.69
C THR A 332 -26.48 -5.88 2.67
N GLY A 333 -25.63 -6.92 2.75
CA GLY A 333 -25.77 -8.14 1.95
C GLY A 333 -24.84 -8.24 0.75
N SER A 334 -23.80 -7.43 0.69
CA SER A 334 -22.74 -7.48 -0.33
C SER A 334 -23.30 -7.47 -1.77
N PRO A 335 -24.00 -6.43 -2.20
CA PRO A 335 -24.52 -6.36 -3.56
C PRO A 335 -23.38 -6.39 -4.58
N LEU A 336 -23.69 -6.79 -5.82
CA LEU A 336 -22.70 -6.76 -6.90
C LEU A 336 -22.24 -5.33 -7.17
N LEU A 337 -20.94 -5.13 -7.19
CA LEU A 337 -20.32 -3.83 -7.48
C LEU A 337 -19.47 -3.89 -8.76
N TYR A 338 -19.72 -3.00 -9.69
CA TYR A 338 -18.97 -2.88 -10.94
C TYR A 338 -18.01 -1.68 -10.85
N PRO A 339 -16.76 -1.81 -11.34
CA PRO A 339 -16.26 -2.87 -12.20
C PRO A 339 -15.67 -4.11 -11.49
N ALA A 340 -15.67 -4.19 -10.15
CA ALA A 340 -15.07 -5.30 -9.40
C ALA A 340 -15.55 -6.69 -9.87
N VAL A 341 -16.85 -6.82 -10.20
CA VAL A 341 -17.44 -8.08 -10.75
C VAL A 341 -16.72 -8.57 -12.00
N TYR A 342 -16.11 -7.69 -12.79
CA TYR A 342 -15.43 -8.10 -14.01
C TYR A 342 -14.05 -8.72 -13.77
N ALA A 343 -13.44 -8.49 -12.59
CA ALA A 343 -12.10 -8.97 -12.27
C ALA A 343 -12.01 -10.49 -12.43
N LYS A 344 -12.97 -11.24 -11.91
CA LYS A 344 -12.98 -12.71 -11.99
C LYS A 344 -12.88 -13.31 -13.41
N ASP A 345 -13.16 -12.52 -14.44
CA ASP A 345 -13.12 -12.93 -15.85
C ASP A 345 -11.94 -12.30 -16.61
N LEU A 346 -11.12 -11.48 -15.94
CA LEU A 346 -10.07 -10.66 -16.57
C LEU A 346 -8.70 -10.91 -15.92
N ASP A 347 -7.93 -11.87 -16.48
CA ASP A 347 -6.54 -12.11 -16.07
C ASP A 347 -5.71 -10.78 -16.11
N GLY A 348 -5.31 -10.25 -14.98
CA GLY A 348 -4.58 -8.98 -14.85
C GLY A 348 -5.37 -7.87 -14.14
N ALA A 349 -6.57 -8.18 -13.65
CA ALA A 349 -7.35 -7.34 -12.74
C ALA A 349 -7.70 -8.13 -11.48
N VAL A 350 -7.78 -7.47 -10.32
CA VAL A 350 -8.21 -8.11 -9.07
C VAL A 350 -9.23 -7.26 -8.32
N ALA A 351 -10.24 -7.91 -7.77
CA ALA A 351 -11.17 -7.30 -6.83
C ALA A 351 -10.65 -7.47 -5.39
N VAL A 352 -10.54 -6.36 -4.68
CA VAL A 352 -9.85 -6.25 -3.39
C VAL A 352 -10.84 -6.06 -2.25
N ALA A 353 -10.89 -7.03 -1.33
CA ALA A 353 -11.60 -6.92 -0.06
C ALA A 353 -10.76 -6.21 1.01
N ALA A 354 -11.42 -5.70 2.04
CA ALA A 354 -10.78 -5.05 3.18
C ALA A 354 -10.69 -5.98 4.39
N VAL A 355 -9.55 -5.95 5.10
CA VAL A 355 -9.40 -6.56 6.42
C VAL A 355 -9.13 -5.51 7.49
N ASP A 356 -9.56 -5.84 8.72
CA ASP A 356 -9.31 -5.11 9.96
C ASP A 356 -7.89 -5.36 10.52
N PHE A 357 -7.58 -4.79 11.68
CA PHE A 357 -6.33 -5.00 12.39
C PHE A 357 -6.07 -6.46 12.76
N ALA A 358 -7.09 -7.25 13.04
CA ALA A 358 -6.97 -8.68 13.36
C ALA A 358 -6.82 -9.56 12.10
N LEU A 359 -6.83 -8.96 10.90
CA LEU A 359 -6.82 -9.61 9.60
C LEU A 359 -8.08 -10.43 9.31
N ASN A 360 -9.20 -10.13 9.96
CA ASN A 360 -10.51 -10.62 9.57
C ASN A 360 -11.09 -9.70 8.49
N ARG A 361 -12.02 -10.22 7.68
CA ARG A 361 -12.78 -9.36 6.78
C ARG A 361 -13.46 -8.23 7.56
N ALA A 362 -13.22 -6.99 7.19
CA ALA A 362 -13.92 -5.85 7.77
C ALA A 362 -15.44 -5.96 7.52
N SER A 363 -16.27 -5.59 8.50
CA SER A 363 -17.72 -5.80 8.47
C SER A 363 -18.39 -5.20 7.23
N TYR A 364 -17.92 -4.04 6.82
CA TYR A 364 -18.40 -3.31 5.65
C TYR A 364 -17.94 -3.94 4.32
N SER A 365 -16.83 -4.70 4.29
CA SER A 365 -16.28 -5.22 3.04
C SER A 365 -17.22 -6.20 2.37
N ASN A 366 -17.51 -6.02 1.07
CA ASN A 366 -18.30 -6.97 0.30
C ASN A 366 -17.62 -8.34 0.26
N ALA A 367 -18.43 -9.38 0.38
CA ALA A 367 -18.05 -10.80 0.29
C ALA A 367 -18.80 -11.45 -0.86
N ASN A 368 -18.11 -11.77 -1.94
CA ASN A 368 -18.69 -12.34 -3.16
C ASN A 368 -17.68 -13.21 -3.91
N ASP A 369 -18.16 -13.98 -4.89
CA ASP A 369 -17.35 -14.87 -5.71
C ASP A 369 -16.34 -14.15 -6.62
N TYR A 370 -16.47 -12.84 -6.79
CA TYR A 370 -15.53 -12.02 -7.54
C TYR A 370 -14.36 -11.49 -6.69
N VAL A 371 -14.42 -11.62 -5.36
CA VAL A 371 -13.29 -11.23 -4.49
C VAL A 371 -12.12 -12.17 -4.73
N GLU A 372 -10.94 -11.62 -4.99
CA GLU A 372 -9.75 -12.40 -5.31
C GLU A 372 -8.65 -12.26 -4.29
N ILE A 373 -8.54 -11.09 -3.65
CA ILE A 373 -7.50 -10.81 -2.67
C ILE A 373 -8.01 -9.84 -1.61
N ALA A 374 -7.40 -9.83 -0.45
CA ALA A 374 -7.67 -8.87 0.61
C ALA A 374 -6.41 -8.09 1.00
N ALA A 375 -6.63 -6.89 1.53
CA ALA A 375 -5.56 -6.05 2.07
C ALA A 375 -6.09 -5.20 3.23
N PRO A 376 -5.22 -4.55 4.02
CA PRO A 376 -5.65 -3.67 5.10
C PRO A 376 -6.57 -2.55 4.61
N GLY A 377 -7.81 -2.55 5.08
CA GLY A 377 -8.79 -1.50 4.82
C GLY A 377 -9.19 -0.75 6.08
N GLY A 378 -8.97 -1.37 7.24
CA GLY A 378 -9.19 -0.76 8.55
C GLY A 378 -10.59 -0.97 9.12
N ASP A 379 -10.73 -0.58 10.40
CA ASP A 379 -11.98 -0.44 11.14
C ASP A 379 -11.82 0.74 12.09
N THR A 380 -12.44 1.86 11.77
CA THR A 380 -12.31 3.10 12.58
C THR A 380 -13.13 3.07 13.86
N GLN A 381 -13.97 2.06 14.05
CA GLN A 381 -14.79 1.90 15.25
C GLN A 381 -14.09 1.00 16.29
N ALA A 382 -13.04 0.28 15.90
CA ALA A 382 -12.26 -0.57 16.77
C ALA A 382 -10.88 0.04 17.05
N ASP A 383 -10.35 -0.20 18.26
CA ASP A 383 -8.97 0.11 18.67
C ASP A 383 -8.40 -1.18 19.26
N LEU A 384 -7.99 -2.12 18.40
CA LEU A 384 -7.49 -3.43 18.80
C LEU A 384 -5.99 -3.42 19.14
N ASN A 385 -5.31 -2.34 18.75
CA ASN A 385 -3.89 -2.15 19.05
C ASN A 385 -3.66 -1.30 20.32
N ASP A 386 -4.73 -0.74 20.92
CA ASP A 386 -4.74 0.05 22.15
C ASP A 386 -3.83 1.31 22.05
N ASP A 387 -3.79 1.93 20.86
CA ASP A 387 -2.98 3.14 20.62
C ASP A 387 -3.77 4.44 20.84
N GLY A 388 -5.07 4.32 21.13
CA GLY A 388 -5.98 5.44 21.42
C GLY A 388 -6.66 6.01 20.20
N TYR A 389 -6.52 5.38 19.03
CA TYR A 389 -7.19 5.72 17.78
C TYR A 389 -7.90 4.50 17.20
N GLY A 390 -8.93 4.74 16.38
CA GLY A 390 -9.55 3.64 15.63
C GLY A 390 -8.57 3.06 14.60
N ASP A 391 -8.64 1.74 14.39
CA ASP A 391 -7.73 0.98 13.51
C ASP A 391 -7.96 1.27 12.01
N GLY A 392 -8.16 2.53 11.64
CA GLY A 392 -8.19 2.98 10.26
C GLY A 392 -6.80 2.98 9.59
N VAL A 393 -6.78 3.19 8.30
CA VAL A 393 -5.55 3.44 7.53
C VAL A 393 -5.26 4.94 7.57
N VAL A 394 -4.15 5.35 8.19
CA VAL A 394 -3.80 6.76 8.33
C VAL A 394 -2.94 7.26 7.18
N GLN A 395 -3.39 8.37 6.55
CA GLN A 395 -2.64 9.11 5.54
C GLN A 395 -2.93 10.62 5.65
N GLN A 396 -2.10 11.44 4.98
CA GLN A 396 -2.41 12.85 4.85
C GLN A 396 -3.45 13.07 3.74
N THR A 397 -4.44 13.90 4.03
CA THR A 397 -5.45 14.33 3.06
C THR A 397 -5.92 15.74 3.34
N LEU A 398 -6.88 16.25 2.54
CA LEU A 398 -7.50 17.55 2.78
C LEU A 398 -8.24 17.59 4.12
N ASP A 399 -8.26 18.75 4.76
CA ASP A 399 -9.08 18.98 5.95
C ASP A 399 -10.55 19.12 5.54
N PHE A 400 -11.37 18.17 5.97
CA PHE A 400 -12.79 18.12 5.58
C PHE A 400 -13.59 19.32 6.03
N ASP A 401 -13.29 19.95 7.19
CA ASP A 401 -13.97 21.17 7.62
C ASP A 401 -13.58 22.34 6.72
N ALA A 402 -12.32 22.37 6.29
CA ALA A 402 -11.86 23.36 5.32
C ALA A 402 -12.51 23.13 3.94
N VAL A 403 -12.58 21.89 3.47
CA VAL A 403 -13.25 21.50 2.22
C VAL A 403 -14.72 21.92 2.25
N HIS A 404 -15.46 21.62 3.30
CA HIS A 404 -16.86 22.06 3.45
C HIS A 404 -17.03 23.57 3.39
N SER A 405 -15.98 24.31 3.72
CA SER A 405 -15.94 25.78 3.64
C SER A 405 -15.37 26.30 2.32
N GLY A 406 -15.13 25.43 1.31
CA GLY A 406 -14.54 25.80 0.02
C GLY A 406 -13.04 26.11 0.08
N VAL A 407 -12.32 25.55 1.04
CA VAL A 407 -10.87 25.75 1.23
C VAL A 407 -10.11 24.45 0.98
N PHE A 408 -9.26 24.42 -0.05
CA PHE A 408 -8.59 23.22 -0.54
C PHE A 408 -7.05 23.27 -0.38
N ASN A 409 -6.58 23.97 0.63
CA ASN A 409 -5.14 24.12 0.92
C ASN A 409 -4.80 23.86 2.39
N GLN A 410 -5.69 23.21 3.12
CA GLN A 410 -5.48 22.74 4.47
C GLN A 410 -5.48 21.22 4.50
N PHE A 411 -4.60 20.64 5.31
CA PHE A 411 -4.37 19.20 5.33
C PHE A 411 -4.38 18.66 6.76
N ILE A 412 -4.87 17.41 6.89
CA ILE A 412 -4.87 16.65 8.14
C ILE A 412 -4.30 15.26 7.89
N TYR A 413 -3.87 14.57 8.95
CA TYR A 413 -3.72 13.12 8.94
C TYR A 413 -5.03 12.50 9.39
N TYR A 414 -5.54 11.57 8.59
CA TYR A 414 -6.88 11.02 8.79
C TYR A 414 -6.87 9.50 8.72
N PHE A 415 -7.48 8.87 9.72
CA PHE A 415 -7.71 7.42 9.73
C PHE A 415 -8.97 7.12 8.94
N ALA A 416 -8.81 6.49 7.80
CA ALA A 416 -9.92 6.10 6.93
C ALA A 416 -10.10 4.58 6.93
N GLU A 417 -11.31 4.13 6.61
CA GLU A 417 -11.61 2.72 6.38
C GLU A 417 -12.27 2.52 5.03
N GLY A 418 -12.09 1.35 4.43
CA GLY A 418 -12.74 1.00 3.16
C GLY A 418 -11.95 0.03 2.30
N THR A 419 -12.65 -0.64 1.40
CA THR A 419 -12.00 -1.41 0.32
C THR A 419 -11.18 -0.52 -0.61
N SER A 420 -11.43 0.79 -0.60
CA SER A 420 -10.61 1.81 -1.27
C SER A 420 -9.17 1.83 -0.75
N MET A 421 -8.98 1.84 0.58
CA MET A 421 -7.67 1.81 1.22
C MET A 421 -6.96 0.49 0.98
N ALA A 422 -7.70 -0.63 1.04
CA ALA A 422 -7.20 -1.95 0.71
C ALA A 422 -6.68 -2.02 -0.74
N THR A 423 -7.42 -1.46 -1.69
CA THR A 423 -7.05 -1.42 -3.12
C THR A 423 -5.75 -0.65 -3.36
N ALA A 424 -5.53 0.44 -2.63
CA ALA A 424 -4.29 1.21 -2.69
C ALA A 424 -3.06 0.39 -2.27
N HIS A 425 -3.18 -0.48 -1.25
CA HIS A 425 -2.11 -1.40 -0.86
C HIS A 425 -1.79 -2.41 -1.98
N VAL A 426 -2.81 -2.97 -2.62
CA VAL A 426 -2.61 -3.90 -3.74
C VAL A 426 -1.95 -3.20 -4.93
N SER A 427 -2.35 -1.96 -5.23
CA SER A 427 -1.73 -1.13 -6.27
C SER A 427 -0.26 -0.84 -5.97
N GLY A 428 0.08 -0.51 -4.72
CA GLY A 428 1.46 -0.33 -4.28
C GLY A 428 2.29 -1.61 -4.43
N LEU A 429 1.75 -2.77 -4.01
CA LEU A 429 2.43 -4.06 -4.19
C LEU A 429 2.66 -4.39 -5.67
N ALA A 430 1.65 -4.20 -6.51
CA ALA A 430 1.76 -4.42 -7.95
C ALA A 430 2.86 -3.55 -8.58
N ALA A 431 2.96 -2.28 -8.16
CA ALA A 431 4.01 -1.38 -8.62
C ALA A 431 5.42 -1.86 -8.22
N LEU A 432 5.59 -2.37 -7.00
CA LEU A 432 6.85 -2.95 -6.54
C LEU A 432 7.23 -4.23 -7.34
N LEU A 433 6.25 -5.07 -7.68
CA LEU A 433 6.45 -6.26 -8.50
C LEU A 433 6.88 -5.90 -9.92
N MET A 434 6.24 -4.91 -10.53
CA MET A 434 6.59 -4.43 -11.86
C MET A 434 7.97 -3.79 -11.89
N ASP A 435 8.37 -3.08 -10.84
CA ASP A 435 9.73 -2.56 -10.69
C ASP A 435 10.79 -3.68 -10.65
N GLN A 436 10.43 -4.84 -10.13
CA GLN A 436 11.30 -6.02 -10.16
C GLN A 436 11.32 -6.76 -11.50
N GLY A 437 10.62 -6.26 -12.50
CA GLY A 437 10.65 -6.78 -13.87
C GLY A 437 9.51 -7.75 -14.22
N ILE A 438 8.47 -7.87 -13.39
CA ILE A 438 7.25 -8.57 -13.78
C ILE A 438 6.40 -7.63 -14.60
N THR A 439 6.45 -7.75 -15.90
CA THR A 439 5.78 -6.82 -16.81
C THR A 439 4.40 -7.29 -17.28
N SER A 440 4.02 -8.53 -17.00
CA SER A 440 2.72 -9.09 -17.38
C SER A 440 1.69 -8.88 -16.26
N PRO A 441 0.55 -8.20 -16.52
CA PRO A 441 -0.52 -8.03 -15.53
C PRO A 441 -0.98 -9.35 -14.90
N LYS A 442 -1.20 -10.37 -15.72
CA LYS A 442 -1.54 -11.73 -15.27
C LYS A 442 -0.47 -12.36 -14.36
N ALA A 443 0.82 -12.07 -14.61
CA ALA A 443 1.88 -12.58 -13.74
C ALA A 443 1.94 -11.83 -12.41
N VAL A 444 1.60 -10.55 -12.38
CA VAL A 444 1.44 -9.75 -11.16
C VAL A 444 0.31 -10.33 -10.31
N GLU A 445 -0.89 -10.49 -10.88
CA GLU A 445 -2.06 -11.11 -10.25
C GLU A 445 -1.68 -12.46 -9.62
N ARG A 446 -1.21 -13.41 -10.42
CA ARG A 446 -0.81 -14.74 -9.92
C ARG A 446 0.23 -14.71 -8.81
N SER A 447 1.15 -13.74 -8.86
CA SER A 447 2.16 -13.61 -7.82
C SER A 447 1.55 -13.12 -6.51
N ILE A 448 0.61 -12.17 -6.57
CA ILE A 448 -0.11 -11.68 -5.40
C ILE A 448 -0.93 -12.80 -4.77
N GLU A 449 -1.72 -13.53 -5.57
CA GLU A 449 -2.57 -14.64 -5.11
C GLU A 449 -1.74 -15.80 -4.53
N MET A 450 -0.69 -16.24 -5.24
CA MET A 450 0.12 -17.40 -4.86
C MET A 450 0.81 -17.24 -3.51
N PHE A 451 1.18 -16.02 -3.15
CA PHE A 451 1.92 -15.71 -1.92
C PHE A 451 1.07 -15.02 -0.87
N ALA A 452 -0.24 -14.88 -1.10
CA ALA A 452 -1.16 -14.37 -0.10
C ALA A 452 -1.10 -15.20 1.20
N THR A 453 -1.35 -14.55 2.31
CA THR A 453 -1.54 -15.23 3.60
C THR A 453 -2.99 -15.68 3.70
N ASP A 454 -3.21 -16.99 3.62
CA ASP A 454 -4.54 -17.60 3.73
C ASP A 454 -5.13 -17.30 5.13
N VAL A 455 -6.29 -16.65 5.15
CA VAL A 455 -7.02 -16.25 6.37
C VAL A 455 -8.50 -16.66 6.20
N GLY A 456 -9.19 -16.87 7.33
CA GLY A 456 -10.59 -17.28 7.26
C GLY A 456 -10.75 -18.77 6.89
N ALA A 457 -11.58 -19.06 5.91
CA ALA A 457 -11.77 -20.43 5.43
C ALA A 457 -10.57 -20.87 4.57
N ARG A 458 -10.12 -22.11 4.76
CA ARG A 458 -8.93 -22.61 4.08
C ARG A 458 -9.07 -22.59 2.55
N GLY A 459 -8.09 -21.99 1.87
CA GLY A 459 -8.07 -21.82 0.43
C GLY A 459 -8.87 -20.60 -0.01
N ARG A 460 -9.14 -20.48 -1.32
CA ARG A 460 -9.92 -19.34 -1.82
C ARG A 460 -11.36 -19.36 -1.29
N ASP A 461 -11.78 -18.24 -0.71
CA ASP A 461 -13.15 -18.02 -0.23
C ASP A 461 -13.76 -16.72 -0.79
N ASN A 462 -15.01 -16.44 -0.46
CA ASN A 462 -15.71 -15.24 -0.93
C ASN A 462 -15.46 -13.98 -0.08
N GLU A 463 -14.80 -14.09 1.06
CA GLU A 463 -14.58 -13.01 2.01
C GLU A 463 -13.25 -12.30 1.77
N THR A 464 -12.20 -13.10 1.53
CA THR A 464 -10.82 -12.63 1.40
C THR A 464 -10.14 -13.11 0.12
N GLY A 465 -10.84 -13.83 -0.73
CA GLY A 465 -10.28 -14.42 -1.94
C GLY A 465 -9.20 -15.46 -1.62
N TYR A 466 -7.98 -15.28 -2.12
CA TYR A 466 -6.83 -16.13 -1.79
C TYR A 466 -6.17 -15.76 -0.44
N GLY A 467 -6.68 -14.74 0.24
CA GLY A 467 -6.17 -14.27 1.53
C GLY A 467 -5.64 -12.85 1.50
N VAL A 468 -4.93 -12.45 2.55
CA VAL A 468 -4.34 -11.11 2.70
C VAL A 468 -2.99 -11.04 1.98
N ILE A 469 -2.75 -9.94 1.27
CA ILE A 469 -1.47 -9.69 0.59
C ILE A 469 -0.28 -9.89 1.55
N ASN A 470 0.78 -10.50 1.03
CA ASN A 470 2.04 -10.69 1.75
C ASN A 470 3.19 -10.14 0.88
N PRO A 471 3.45 -8.82 0.94
CA PRO A 471 4.41 -8.17 0.06
C PRO A 471 5.79 -8.81 0.07
N ARG A 472 6.29 -9.17 1.27
CA ARG A 472 7.61 -9.80 1.39
C ARG A 472 7.68 -11.17 0.71
N ALA A 473 6.70 -12.03 0.96
CA ALA A 473 6.68 -13.37 0.36
C ALA A 473 6.54 -13.27 -1.16
N THR A 474 5.66 -12.38 -1.64
CA THR A 474 5.42 -12.14 -3.06
C THR A 474 6.68 -11.66 -3.77
N ILE A 475 7.39 -10.68 -3.23
CA ILE A 475 8.63 -10.14 -3.82
C ILE A 475 9.76 -11.18 -3.78
N ARG A 476 9.93 -11.95 -2.68
CA ARG A 476 10.94 -13.00 -2.56
C ARG A 476 10.67 -14.21 -3.44
N GLY A 477 9.40 -14.59 -3.60
CA GLY A 477 9.01 -15.76 -4.40
C GLY A 477 9.50 -15.69 -5.84
N LEU A 478 9.70 -14.50 -6.38
CA LEU A 478 10.21 -14.26 -7.72
C LEU A 478 11.75 -14.45 -7.83
N GLY A 479 12.47 -14.26 -6.75
CA GLY A 479 13.94 -14.48 -6.69
C GLY A 479 14.36 -15.95 -6.59
N LEU A 480 13.45 -16.85 -6.23
CA LEU A 480 13.73 -18.28 -6.03
C LEU A 480 13.56 -19.13 -7.29
N ARG A 481 13.18 -18.55 -8.41
CA ARG A 481 13.03 -19.24 -9.72
C ARG A 481 14.18 -18.94 -10.69
N ARG A 482 15.39 -18.80 -10.17
CA ARG A 482 16.62 -18.84 -10.99
C ARG A 482 17.30 -20.19 -10.91
#